data_17c8c1b8c92b7619d64fbbcb4d6ae4ba
#
_entry.id   17c8c1b8c92b7619d64fbbcb4d6ae4ba
#
_cell.length_a   1.000
_cell.length_b   1.000
_cell.length_c   1.000
_cell.angle_alpha   90.00
_cell.angle_beta   90.00
_cell.angle_gamma   90.00
#
_symmetry.space_group_name_H-M   'P 1'
#
loop_
_entity.id
_entity.type
_entity.pdbx_description
1 polymer ?
#
loop_
_entity_poly.entity_id
_entity_poly.type
_entity_poly.pdbx_seq_one_letter_code
_entity_poly.pdbx_strand_id
1 'polypeptide(L)'
;MKIAVLADVHANLAALQTVVADIEGWAPDQVIVAGDTVNRGPQSAECLALLSVLASERGWLLMQGNHEEYLIRYARDHTSPDFPTSGPRYEVLRNIAWTYRQMGGAIDQLVRLPDQLDLELAAGLLSVRHASTRHNRDGILLRQSDDELRERIVTEAAVFCTGHTHMPFVRQLDATLLVNVGSVGLSFDGDTRAAYARLTYSRQGWQAEIVRLAYDLSAALRAFDTNGMAEGVGDISPIMRRELATGNSIMFDFVNEFHTPILSGELSIAAAVRIFTERW
;
A
#
# COMPACT_ATOMS: atom_id res chain seq x y z
N MET A 1 1.39 -4.17 26.48
CA MET A 1 0.50 -4.17 25.33
C MET A 1 1.34 -4.24 24.08
N LYS A 2 0.93 -5.05 23.11
CA LYS A 2 1.61 -5.25 21.81
C LYS A 2 0.62 -4.99 20.69
N ILE A 3 1.00 -4.19 19.69
CA ILE A 3 0.17 -3.92 18.52
C ILE A 3 1.03 -4.10 17.28
N ALA A 4 0.56 -4.86 16.29
CA ALA A 4 1.17 -4.94 14.97
C ALA A 4 0.44 -4.00 14.01
N VAL A 5 1.18 -3.21 13.26
CA VAL A 5 0.62 -2.36 12.19
C VAL A 5 1.35 -2.65 10.89
N LEU A 6 0.59 -3.03 9.85
CA LEU A 6 1.09 -3.32 8.52
C LEU A 6 0.30 -2.52 7.48
N ALA A 7 0.90 -2.27 6.33
CA ALA A 7 0.29 -1.52 5.23
C ALA A 7 0.86 -1.96 3.87
N ASP A 8 0.26 -1.48 2.80
CA ASP A 8 0.83 -1.53 1.45
C ASP A 8 1.18 -2.97 1.03
N VAL A 9 0.20 -3.87 1.15
CA VAL A 9 0.32 -5.29 0.76
C VAL A 9 0.41 -5.43 -0.76
N HIS A 10 -0.31 -4.57 -1.47
CA HIS A 10 -0.28 -4.50 -2.92
C HIS A 10 -0.37 -5.86 -3.61
N ALA A 11 -1.38 -6.65 -3.17
CA ALA A 11 -1.69 -7.94 -3.79
C ALA A 11 -0.49 -8.93 -3.87
N ASN A 12 0.48 -8.80 -2.96
CA ASN A 12 1.62 -9.70 -2.82
C ASN A 12 1.31 -10.75 -1.74
N LEU A 13 0.64 -11.83 -2.14
CA LEU A 13 0.20 -12.87 -1.21
C LEU A 13 1.36 -13.56 -0.50
N ALA A 14 2.47 -13.81 -1.18
CA ALA A 14 3.65 -14.47 -0.59
C ALA A 14 4.26 -13.63 0.55
N ALA A 15 4.35 -12.31 0.36
CA ALA A 15 4.81 -11.40 1.40
C ALA A 15 3.80 -11.31 2.56
N LEU A 16 2.50 -11.19 2.25
CA LEU A 16 1.45 -11.14 3.25
C LEU A 16 1.43 -12.40 4.13
N GLN A 17 1.50 -13.59 3.54
CA GLN A 17 1.52 -14.85 4.30
C GLN A 17 2.72 -14.93 5.25
N THR A 18 3.89 -14.46 4.80
CA THR A 18 5.10 -14.41 5.64
C THR A 18 4.92 -13.47 6.82
N VAL A 19 4.35 -12.28 6.61
CA VAL A 19 4.09 -11.29 7.66
C VAL A 19 3.03 -11.80 8.64
N VAL A 20 1.95 -12.43 8.15
CA VAL A 20 0.90 -13.04 8.99
C VAL A 20 1.48 -14.09 9.92
N ALA A 21 2.31 -15.00 9.40
CA ALA A 21 2.93 -16.05 10.21
C ALA A 21 3.84 -15.49 11.32
N ASP A 22 4.60 -14.44 11.01
CA ASP A 22 5.47 -13.77 11.99
C ASP A 22 4.66 -13.00 13.06
N ILE A 23 3.58 -12.30 12.66
CA ILE A 23 2.65 -11.63 13.58
C ILE A 23 1.98 -12.64 14.52
N GLU A 24 1.50 -13.77 14.00
CA GLU A 24 0.89 -14.83 14.83
C GLU A 24 1.89 -15.40 15.83
N GLY A 25 3.15 -15.62 15.43
CA GLY A 25 4.22 -16.05 16.33
C GLY A 25 4.60 -15.01 17.40
N TRP A 26 4.49 -13.72 17.08
CA TRP A 26 4.72 -12.64 18.05
C TRP A 26 3.54 -12.44 19.01
N ALA A 27 2.34 -12.88 18.63
CA ALA A 27 1.09 -12.84 19.42
C ALA A 27 0.80 -11.43 19.97
N PRO A 28 0.46 -10.44 19.11
CA PRO A 28 0.05 -9.12 19.56
C PRO A 28 -1.37 -9.12 20.14
N ASP A 29 -1.68 -8.12 20.96
CA ASP A 29 -3.02 -7.87 21.49
C ASP A 29 -3.98 -7.34 20.40
N GLN A 30 -3.46 -6.63 19.39
CA GLN A 30 -4.22 -6.08 18.27
C GLN A 30 -3.35 -6.04 16.99
N VAL A 31 -4.00 -6.24 15.84
CA VAL A 31 -3.39 -6.06 14.52
C VAL A 31 -4.21 -5.07 13.70
N ILE A 32 -3.51 -4.16 13.00
CA ILE A 32 -4.11 -3.13 12.16
C ILE A 32 -3.49 -3.18 10.77
N VAL A 33 -4.32 -3.21 9.72
CA VAL A 33 -3.91 -3.12 8.32
C VAL A 33 -4.25 -1.72 7.82
N ALA A 34 -3.25 -0.90 7.60
CA ALA A 34 -3.38 0.52 7.32
C ALA A 34 -3.53 0.84 5.81
N GLY A 35 -4.34 0.03 5.10
CA GLY A 35 -4.71 0.27 3.71
C GLY A 35 -3.75 -0.32 2.66
N ASP A 36 -4.13 -0.13 1.40
CA ASP A 36 -3.44 -0.60 0.20
C ASP A 36 -3.18 -2.12 0.20
N THR A 37 -4.24 -2.86 0.51
CA THR A 37 -4.24 -4.33 0.44
C THR A 37 -4.21 -4.83 -0.99
N VAL A 38 -4.91 -4.13 -1.88
CA VAL A 38 -5.19 -4.53 -3.27
C VAL A 38 -4.42 -3.68 -4.28
N ASN A 39 -4.49 -4.09 -5.55
CA ASN A 39 -3.91 -3.39 -6.69
C ASN A 39 -2.35 -3.43 -6.71
N ARG A 40 -1.76 -3.10 -7.86
CA ARG A 40 -0.32 -3.10 -8.16
C ARG A 40 0.37 -4.46 -8.21
N GLY A 41 -0.19 -5.48 -7.60
CA GLY A 41 0.32 -6.85 -7.63
C GLY A 41 -0.74 -7.84 -8.13
N PRO A 42 -0.35 -9.13 -8.23
CA PRO A 42 -1.11 -10.12 -8.99
C PRO A 42 -2.29 -10.76 -8.25
N GLN A 43 -2.41 -10.65 -6.93
CA GLN A 43 -3.31 -11.50 -6.14
C GLN A 43 -4.19 -10.69 -5.18
N SER A 44 -4.92 -9.70 -5.73
CA SER A 44 -5.75 -8.77 -4.94
C SER A 44 -6.90 -9.48 -4.22
N ALA A 45 -7.59 -10.38 -4.90
CA ALA A 45 -8.72 -11.10 -4.33
C ALA A 45 -8.27 -12.03 -3.19
N GLU A 46 -7.16 -12.73 -3.37
CA GLU A 46 -6.61 -13.66 -2.39
C GLU A 46 -6.10 -12.92 -1.13
N CYS A 47 -5.42 -11.78 -1.31
CA CYS A 47 -4.97 -10.96 -0.18
C CYS A 47 -6.15 -10.43 0.63
N LEU A 48 -7.18 -9.88 -0.04
CA LEU A 48 -8.38 -9.39 0.63
C LEU A 48 -9.13 -10.53 1.34
N ALA A 49 -9.25 -11.69 0.70
CA ALA A 49 -9.90 -12.86 1.30
C ALA A 49 -9.18 -13.31 2.60
N LEU A 50 -7.85 -13.43 2.56
CA LEU A 50 -7.04 -13.77 3.74
C LEU A 50 -7.26 -12.77 4.87
N LEU A 51 -7.15 -11.48 4.59
CA LEU A 51 -7.33 -10.43 5.62
C LEU A 51 -8.77 -10.37 6.13
N SER A 52 -9.77 -10.62 5.29
CA SER A 52 -11.18 -10.68 5.72
C SER A 52 -11.44 -11.84 6.70
N VAL A 53 -10.81 -12.99 6.49
CA VAL A 53 -10.87 -14.12 7.44
C VAL A 53 -10.21 -13.72 8.76
N LEU A 54 -9.01 -13.13 8.72
CA LEU A 54 -8.30 -12.68 9.94
C LEU A 54 -9.07 -11.58 10.68
N ALA A 55 -9.75 -10.69 9.97
CA ALA A 55 -10.61 -9.68 10.59
C ALA A 55 -11.81 -10.35 11.31
N SER A 56 -12.48 -11.30 10.67
CA SER A 56 -13.65 -11.96 11.24
C SER A 56 -13.31 -12.92 12.39
N GLU A 57 -12.21 -13.66 12.31
CA GLU A 57 -11.86 -14.71 13.27
C GLU A 57 -10.94 -14.24 14.39
N ARG A 58 -10.10 -13.22 14.12
CA ARG A 58 -9.05 -12.75 15.02
C ARG A 58 -9.21 -11.29 15.43
N GLY A 59 -10.25 -10.58 14.92
CA GLY A 59 -10.49 -9.18 15.25
C GLY A 59 -9.45 -8.21 14.67
N TRP A 60 -8.78 -8.56 13.56
CA TRP A 60 -7.90 -7.63 12.88
C TRP A 60 -8.69 -6.44 12.36
N LEU A 61 -8.16 -5.25 12.50
CA LEU A 61 -8.77 -4.03 11.99
C LEU A 61 -8.20 -3.69 10.62
N LEU A 62 -9.08 -3.53 9.64
CA LEU A 62 -8.72 -3.17 8.27
C LEU A 62 -9.22 -1.77 7.97
N MET A 63 -8.46 -1.01 7.17
CA MET A 63 -8.87 0.30 6.67
C MET A 63 -8.53 0.46 5.19
N GLN A 64 -9.10 1.50 4.57
CA GLN A 64 -8.79 1.85 3.18
C GLN A 64 -7.47 2.60 3.07
N GLY A 65 -6.77 2.35 1.95
CA GLY A 65 -5.76 3.25 1.42
C GLY A 65 -6.24 3.90 0.10
N ASN A 66 -5.33 4.54 -0.61
CA ASN A 66 -5.68 5.17 -1.88
C ASN A 66 -5.94 4.16 -3.00
N HIS A 67 -5.40 2.94 -2.92
CA HIS A 67 -5.63 1.93 -3.94
C HIS A 67 -7.00 1.26 -3.79
N GLU A 68 -7.54 1.13 -2.60
CA GLU A 68 -8.95 0.78 -2.40
C GLU A 68 -9.86 1.88 -2.97
N GLU A 69 -9.58 3.16 -2.70
CA GLU A 69 -10.35 4.30 -3.24
C GLU A 69 -10.35 4.31 -4.78
N TYR A 70 -9.21 4.01 -5.42
CA TYR A 70 -9.15 3.95 -6.90
C TYR A 70 -10.08 2.87 -7.46
N LEU A 71 -10.15 1.70 -6.83
CA LEU A 71 -11.05 0.62 -7.25
C LEU A 71 -12.51 0.95 -7.01
N ILE A 72 -12.85 1.54 -5.87
CA ILE A 72 -14.21 2.00 -5.54
C ILE A 72 -14.67 3.06 -6.55
N ARG A 73 -13.81 4.02 -6.87
CA ARG A 73 -14.09 5.05 -7.88
C ARG A 73 -14.25 4.43 -9.27
N TYR A 74 -13.36 3.52 -9.65
CA TYR A 74 -13.49 2.79 -10.93
C TYR A 74 -14.81 2.03 -11.00
N ALA A 75 -15.18 1.30 -9.95
CA ALA A 75 -16.44 0.55 -9.87
C ALA A 75 -17.67 1.44 -10.07
N ARG A 76 -17.65 2.65 -9.53
CA ARG A 76 -18.73 3.63 -9.67
C ARG A 76 -18.81 4.21 -11.09
N ASP A 77 -17.67 4.53 -11.69
CA ASP A 77 -17.59 5.41 -12.87
C ASP A 77 -17.48 4.64 -14.20
N HIS A 78 -16.97 3.36 -14.21
CA HIS A 78 -16.63 2.62 -15.43
C HIS A 78 -17.82 2.28 -16.35
N THR A 79 -19.04 2.35 -15.85
CA THR A 79 -20.27 2.11 -16.63
C THR A 79 -20.84 3.40 -17.24
N SER A 80 -20.24 4.58 -16.93
CA SER A 80 -20.66 5.84 -17.52
C SER A 80 -20.40 5.87 -19.03
N PRO A 81 -21.32 6.41 -19.86
CA PRO A 81 -21.11 6.55 -21.30
C PRO A 81 -19.83 7.31 -21.69
N ASP A 82 -19.38 8.22 -20.84
CA ASP A 82 -18.20 9.05 -21.07
C ASP A 82 -16.91 8.42 -20.54
N PHE A 83 -16.99 7.21 -19.94
CA PHE A 83 -15.81 6.55 -19.40
C PHE A 83 -14.89 6.06 -20.53
N PRO A 84 -13.57 6.30 -20.45
CA PRO A 84 -12.67 5.92 -21.54
C PRO A 84 -12.58 4.40 -21.67
N THR A 85 -12.87 3.89 -22.88
CA THR A 85 -12.74 2.47 -23.23
C THR A 85 -11.56 2.17 -24.13
N SER A 86 -10.86 3.22 -24.60
CA SER A 86 -9.66 3.14 -25.42
C SER A 86 -8.83 4.44 -25.32
N GLY A 87 -7.64 4.43 -25.89
CA GLY A 87 -6.76 5.60 -25.93
C GLY A 87 -6.00 5.85 -24.63
N PRO A 88 -5.25 6.97 -24.55
CA PRO A 88 -4.29 7.21 -23.47
C PRO A 88 -4.89 7.16 -22.06
N ARG A 89 -6.09 7.70 -21.86
CA ARG A 89 -6.77 7.67 -20.56
C ARG A 89 -7.15 6.25 -20.12
N TYR A 90 -7.56 5.41 -21.05
CA TYR A 90 -7.85 4.00 -20.77
C TYR A 90 -6.58 3.24 -20.42
N GLU A 91 -5.51 3.45 -21.16
CA GLU A 91 -4.22 2.76 -20.92
C GLU A 91 -3.68 3.04 -19.51
N VAL A 92 -3.80 4.26 -19.02
CA VAL A 92 -3.42 4.63 -17.64
C VAL A 92 -4.28 3.90 -16.60
N LEU A 93 -5.53 3.58 -16.94
CA LEU A 93 -6.47 2.91 -16.03
C LEU A 93 -6.40 1.37 -16.11
N ARG A 94 -5.66 0.78 -17.05
CA ARG A 94 -5.66 -0.68 -17.31
C ARG A 94 -5.33 -1.51 -16.08
N ASN A 95 -4.38 -1.07 -15.25
CA ASN A 95 -4.04 -1.76 -14.00
C ASN A 95 -5.24 -1.80 -13.04
N ILE A 96 -5.95 -0.68 -12.88
CA ILE A 96 -7.14 -0.60 -12.03
C ILE A 96 -8.27 -1.44 -12.63
N ALA A 97 -8.47 -1.37 -13.94
CA ALA A 97 -9.47 -2.15 -14.65
C ALA A 97 -9.23 -3.67 -14.53
N TRP A 98 -7.96 -4.09 -14.63
CA TRP A 98 -7.57 -5.48 -14.46
C TRP A 98 -7.85 -5.95 -13.02
N THR A 99 -7.40 -5.19 -12.03
CA THR A 99 -7.65 -5.50 -10.60
C THR A 99 -9.14 -5.57 -10.29
N TYR A 100 -9.93 -4.60 -10.80
CA TYR A 100 -11.39 -4.61 -10.63
C TYR A 100 -12.04 -5.92 -11.13
N ARG A 101 -11.61 -6.41 -12.30
CA ARG A 101 -12.11 -7.70 -12.82
C ARG A 101 -11.74 -8.89 -11.94
N GLN A 102 -10.53 -8.88 -11.34
CA GLN A 102 -10.13 -9.91 -10.38
C GLN A 102 -10.99 -9.90 -9.11
N MET A 103 -11.32 -8.69 -8.62
CA MET A 103 -12.06 -8.54 -7.36
C MET A 103 -13.50 -9.00 -7.43
N GLY A 104 -14.13 -9.01 -8.61
CA GLY A 104 -15.54 -9.42 -8.77
C GLY A 104 -16.45 -8.67 -7.81
N GLY A 105 -17.30 -9.37 -7.04
CA GLY A 105 -18.20 -8.79 -6.04
C GLY A 105 -17.52 -8.32 -4.74
N ALA A 106 -16.21 -8.53 -4.58
CA ALA A 106 -15.51 -8.16 -3.34
C ALA A 106 -15.29 -6.65 -3.18
N ILE A 107 -15.58 -5.84 -4.21
CA ILE A 107 -15.53 -4.36 -4.12
C ILE A 107 -16.41 -3.81 -3.00
N ASP A 108 -17.58 -4.41 -2.76
CA ASP A 108 -18.49 -3.98 -1.67
C ASP A 108 -17.85 -4.12 -0.28
N GLN A 109 -16.86 -5.00 -0.13
CA GLN A 109 -16.11 -5.12 1.12
C GLN A 109 -15.20 -3.90 1.32
N LEU A 110 -14.56 -3.42 0.25
CA LEU A 110 -13.68 -2.24 0.29
C LEU A 110 -14.47 -0.98 0.70
N VAL A 111 -15.68 -0.81 0.18
CA VAL A 111 -16.55 0.36 0.50
C VAL A 111 -16.87 0.47 2.00
N ARG A 112 -16.89 -0.67 2.71
CA ARG A 112 -17.23 -0.71 4.14
C ARG A 112 -16.04 -0.46 5.07
N LEU A 113 -14.83 -0.48 4.55
CA LEU A 113 -13.64 -0.22 5.35
C LEU A 113 -13.57 1.27 5.73
N PRO A 114 -13.19 1.60 6.97
CA PRO A 114 -12.94 3.00 7.35
C PRO A 114 -11.69 3.54 6.64
N ASP A 115 -11.63 4.84 6.48
CA ASP A 115 -10.47 5.57 5.92
C ASP A 115 -9.46 5.99 6.99
N GLN A 116 -9.82 5.81 8.28
CA GLN A 116 -8.98 6.13 9.44
C GLN A 116 -9.36 5.27 10.64
N LEU A 117 -8.41 5.09 11.55
CA LEU A 117 -8.63 4.40 12.82
C LEU A 117 -8.01 5.21 13.97
N ASP A 118 -8.80 5.50 14.97
CA ASP A 118 -8.37 6.15 16.21
C ASP A 118 -8.77 5.24 17.38
N LEU A 119 -7.78 4.74 18.13
CA LEU A 119 -7.97 3.84 19.25
C LEU A 119 -7.59 4.53 20.55
N GLU A 120 -8.58 4.81 21.38
CA GLU A 120 -8.38 5.29 22.76
C GLU A 120 -7.91 4.14 23.62
N LEU A 121 -6.63 4.17 24.00
CA LEU A 121 -6.00 3.15 24.82
C LEU A 121 -5.66 3.73 26.19
N ALA A 122 -5.50 2.88 27.22
CA ALA A 122 -4.98 3.32 28.51
C ALA A 122 -3.58 3.98 28.41
N ALA A 123 -2.89 3.74 27.31
CA ALA A 123 -1.56 4.27 26.99
C ALA A 123 -1.58 5.55 26.11
N GLY A 124 -2.75 6.17 25.94
CA GLY A 124 -2.99 7.32 25.07
C GLY A 124 -3.56 6.92 23.71
N LEU A 125 -3.85 7.92 22.88
CA LEU A 125 -4.43 7.74 21.55
C LEU A 125 -3.42 7.10 20.60
N LEU A 126 -3.80 5.99 19.96
CA LEU A 126 -3.15 5.45 18.76
C LEU A 126 -3.97 5.88 17.54
N SER A 127 -3.40 6.73 16.70
CA SER A 127 -4.03 7.19 15.46
C SER A 127 -3.36 6.53 14.25
N VAL A 128 -4.16 5.96 13.36
CA VAL A 128 -3.68 5.30 12.14
C VAL A 128 -4.34 5.94 10.92
N ARG A 129 -3.53 6.36 9.98
CA ARG A 129 -3.92 6.88 8.67
C ARG A 129 -3.12 6.14 7.60
N HIS A 130 -3.72 5.95 6.42
CA HIS A 130 -2.92 5.38 5.33
C HIS A 130 -1.76 6.31 4.94
N ALA A 131 -2.01 7.60 4.81
CA ALA A 131 -1.01 8.63 4.57
C ALA A 131 -1.08 9.72 5.65
N SER A 132 -1.32 11.00 5.31
CA SER A 132 -1.48 12.06 6.29
C SER A 132 -2.94 12.25 6.73
N THR A 133 -3.16 13.16 7.68
CA THR A 133 -4.50 13.63 8.07
C THR A 133 -5.19 14.48 6.99
N ARG A 134 -4.46 14.95 5.99
CA ARG A 134 -4.97 15.83 4.93
C ARG A 134 -5.71 15.05 3.85
N HIS A 135 -5.12 13.95 3.39
CA HIS A 135 -5.73 12.98 2.47
C HIS A 135 -4.82 11.75 2.28
N ASN A 136 -5.37 10.66 1.79
CA ASN A 136 -4.73 9.34 1.67
C ASN A 136 -3.63 9.23 0.59
N ARG A 137 -3.19 10.34 -0.01
CA ARG A 137 -2.09 10.43 -0.99
C ARG A 137 -1.03 11.46 -0.58
N ASP A 138 -1.19 12.12 0.56
CA ASP A 138 -0.21 13.06 1.10
C ASP A 138 0.80 12.30 1.97
N GLY A 139 1.86 11.81 1.34
CA GLY A 139 2.85 10.94 1.99
C GLY A 139 3.65 11.64 3.10
N ILE A 140 3.98 10.86 4.13
CA ILE A 140 4.82 11.27 5.25
C ILE A 140 6.20 10.65 5.08
N LEU A 141 7.25 11.48 4.97
CA LEU A 141 8.62 11.09 4.69
C LEU A 141 9.56 11.52 5.81
N LEU A 142 10.56 10.70 6.11
CA LEU A 142 11.56 10.99 7.14
C LEU A 142 12.29 12.33 6.94
N ARG A 143 12.49 12.76 5.68
CA ARG A 143 13.21 14.00 5.34
C ARG A 143 12.43 15.29 5.57
N GLN A 144 11.13 15.21 5.85
CA GLN A 144 10.30 16.38 6.13
C GLN A 144 10.71 17.01 7.47
N SER A 145 10.60 18.33 7.56
CA SER A 145 10.83 19.07 8.79
C SER A 145 9.78 18.76 9.86
N ASP A 146 10.06 19.07 11.11
CA ASP A 146 9.10 18.88 12.21
C ASP A 146 7.81 19.68 11.97
N ASP A 147 7.92 20.92 11.47
CA ASP A 147 6.75 21.75 11.17
C ASP A 147 5.88 21.15 10.08
N GLU A 148 6.47 20.66 8.97
CA GLU A 148 5.74 19.96 7.93
C GLU A 148 5.06 18.68 8.44
N LEU A 149 5.70 17.95 9.35
CA LEU A 149 5.14 16.73 9.94
C LEU A 149 3.98 17.05 10.89
N ARG A 150 4.09 18.12 11.73
CA ARG A 150 2.98 18.53 12.62
C ARG A 150 1.70 18.85 11.87
N GLU A 151 1.80 19.39 10.68
CA GLU A 151 0.64 19.69 9.85
C GLU A 151 -0.03 18.44 9.21
N ARG A 152 0.63 17.27 9.29
CA ARG A 152 0.22 16.03 8.60
C ARG A 152 -0.25 14.93 9.52
N ILE A 153 -0.05 15.07 10.81
CA ILE A 153 -0.37 14.03 11.81
C ILE A 153 -1.39 14.54 12.83
N VAL A 154 -1.90 13.62 13.65
CA VAL A 154 -2.65 13.95 14.87
C VAL A 154 -1.62 14.15 15.99
N THR A 155 -1.33 15.40 16.32
CA THR A 155 -0.26 15.75 17.29
C THR A 155 -0.59 15.38 18.73
N GLU A 156 -1.86 15.15 19.05
CA GLU A 156 -2.35 14.69 20.36
C GLU A 156 -2.21 13.17 20.52
N ALA A 157 -1.91 12.45 19.45
CA ALA A 157 -1.72 11.01 19.53
C ALA A 157 -0.43 10.66 20.26
N ALA A 158 -0.47 9.66 21.15
CA ALA A 158 0.73 9.07 21.71
C ALA A 158 1.56 8.33 20.66
N VAL A 159 0.86 7.69 19.69
CA VAL A 159 1.45 7.04 18.52
C VAL A 159 0.64 7.40 17.27
N PHE A 160 1.33 7.82 16.21
CA PHE A 160 0.75 8.01 14.88
C PHE A 160 1.41 7.05 13.88
N CYS A 161 0.61 6.16 13.27
CA CYS A 161 1.09 5.21 12.28
C CYS A 161 0.59 5.55 10.87
N THR A 162 1.45 5.34 9.86
CA THR A 162 1.16 5.56 8.45
C THR A 162 1.91 4.58 7.55
N GLY A 163 1.47 4.43 6.30
CA GLY A 163 2.12 3.66 5.22
C GLY A 163 2.39 4.54 4.00
N HIS A 164 1.83 4.16 2.84
CA HIS A 164 1.73 4.90 1.57
C HIS A 164 3.06 5.19 0.86
N THR A 165 4.08 5.65 1.56
CA THR A 165 5.37 5.96 0.93
C THR A 165 6.26 4.73 0.75
N HIS A 166 5.90 3.60 1.36
CA HIS A 166 6.65 2.35 1.39
C HIS A 166 8.09 2.46 1.92
N MET A 167 8.38 3.55 2.62
CA MET A 167 9.68 3.86 3.22
C MET A 167 9.52 3.89 4.74
N PRO A 168 9.84 2.82 5.45
CA PRO A 168 9.61 2.73 6.89
C PRO A 168 10.59 3.62 7.66
N PHE A 169 10.06 4.24 8.72
CA PHE A 169 10.87 4.94 9.71
C PHE A 169 10.14 5.06 11.04
N VAL A 170 10.91 5.32 12.09
CA VAL A 170 10.41 5.68 13.42
C VAL A 170 11.04 7.02 13.80
N ARG A 171 10.22 7.96 14.25
CA ARG A 171 10.68 9.28 14.67
C ARG A 171 9.89 9.77 15.88
N GLN A 172 10.57 10.24 16.91
CA GLN A 172 9.91 10.99 17.98
C GLN A 172 9.68 12.43 17.50
N LEU A 173 8.42 12.86 17.49
CA LEU A 173 8.00 14.20 17.15
C LEU A 173 7.22 14.75 18.34
N ASP A 174 7.86 15.60 19.13
CA ASP A 174 7.33 16.10 20.41
C ASP A 174 6.87 14.94 21.33
N ALA A 175 5.59 14.87 21.69
CA ALA A 175 5.02 13.80 22.51
C ALA A 175 4.57 12.59 21.67
N THR A 176 4.53 12.69 20.34
CA THR A 176 4.02 11.66 19.42
C THR A 176 5.14 10.77 18.90
N LEU A 177 4.99 9.46 19.02
CA LEU A 177 5.81 8.48 18.31
C LEU A 177 5.25 8.30 16.89
N LEU A 178 5.90 8.92 15.91
CA LEU A 178 5.54 8.83 14.49
C LEU A 178 6.20 7.61 13.86
N VAL A 179 5.39 6.75 13.22
CA VAL A 179 5.84 5.50 12.62
C VAL A 179 5.29 5.37 11.19
N ASN A 180 6.17 5.38 10.20
CA ASN A 180 5.82 4.84 8.89
C ASN A 180 6.16 3.35 8.90
N VAL A 181 5.16 2.50 8.69
CA VAL A 181 5.31 1.04 8.83
C VAL A 181 5.99 0.38 7.63
N GLY A 182 6.24 1.16 6.57
CA GLY A 182 6.76 0.66 5.31
C GLY A 182 5.71 -0.10 4.51
N SER A 183 6.12 -1.08 3.74
CA SER A 183 5.25 -1.87 2.87
C SER A 183 5.48 -3.37 3.08
N VAL A 184 4.39 -4.12 3.16
CA VAL A 184 4.43 -5.59 3.16
C VAL A 184 4.84 -6.11 1.79
N GLY A 185 4.23 -5.61 0.72
CA GLY A 185 4.32 -6.25 -0.58
C GLY A 185 5.14 -5.52 -1.65
N LEU A 186 5.45 -4.22 -1.46
CA LEU A 186 6.07 -3.40 -2.49
C LEU A 186 6.93 -2.28 -1.88
N SER A 187 8.10 -2.62 -1.38
CA SER A 187 9.06 -1.64 -0.82
C SER A 187 9.57 -0.65 -1.87
N PHE A 188 9.96 0.57 -1.41
CA PHE A 188 10.55 1.61 -2.25
C PHE A 188 11.87 2.17 -1.71
N ASP A 189 12.52 1.45 -0.82
CA ASP A 189 13.81 1.84 -0.21
C ASP A 189 14.99 0.94 -0.63
N GLY A 190 14.79 0.15 -1.70
CA GLY A 190 15.81 -0.76 -2.24
C GLY A 190 15.91 -2.10 -1.49
N ASP A 191 15.16 -2.29 -0.41
CA ASP A 191 15.10 -3.55 0.35
C ASP A 191 13.82 -4.29 0.03
N THR A 192 13.89 -5.40 -0.73
CA THR A 192 12.73 -6.18 -1.16
C THR A 192 12.04 -6.97 -0.04
N ARG A 193 12.59 -6.99 1.17
CA ARG A 193 11.95 -7.67 2.31
C ARG A 193 10.65 -6.97 2.71
N ALA A 194 9.64 -7.76 3.07
CA ALA A 194 8.40 -7.24 3.62
C ALA A 194 8.66 -6.45 4.91
N ALA A 195 7.96 -5.32 5.09
CA ALA A 195 8.07 -4.51 6.30
C ALA A 195 6.72 -4.36 7.01
N TYR A 196 6.76 -4.34 8.34
CA TYR A 196 5.65 -3.92 9.19
C TYR A 196 6.18 -3.39 10.54
N ALA A 197 5.35 -2.74 11.35
CA ALA A 197 5.75 -2.21 12.65
C ALA A 197 5.21 -3.07 13.80
N ARG A 198 6.06 -3.32 14.80
CA ARG A 198 5.71 -3.80 16.13
C ARG A 198 5.72 -2.64 17.12
N LEU A 199 4.57 -2.33 17.69
CA LEU A 199 4.43 -1.35 18.76
C LEU A 199 4.35 -2.06 20.09
N THR A 200 5.13 -1.60 21.07
CA THR A 200 5.12 -2.16 22.42
C THR A 200 4.95 -1.03 23.44
N TYR A 201 4.00 -1.16 24.35
CA TYR A 201 3.83 -0.25 25.48
C TYR A 201 4.26 -0.92 26.79
N SER A 202 5.16 -0.25 27.50
CA SER A 202 5.69 -0.68 28.79
C SER A 202 5.72 0.49 29.78
N ARG A 203 6.35 0.30 30.94
CA ARG A 203 6.61 1.38 31.91
C ARG A 203 7.52 2.49 31.35
N GLN A 204 8.23 2.22 30.26
CA GLN A 204 9.10 3.16 29.56
C GLN A 204 8.37 3.97 28.46
N GLY A 205 7.05 3.76 28.32
CA GLY A 205 6.24 4.35 27.27
C GLY A 205 6.14 3.47 26.01
N TRP A 206 5.73 4.09 24.92
CA TRP A 206 5.64 3.44 23.62
C TRP A 206 7.01 3.30 22.96
N GLN A 207 7.21 2.15 22.34
CA GLN A 207 8.35 1.84 21.49
C GLN A 207 7.85 1.23 20.19
N ALA A 208 8.53 1.51 19.08
CA ALA A 208 8.26 0.92 17.77
C ALA A 208 9.51 0.27 17.20
N GLU A 209 9.33 -0.89 16.59
CA GLU A 209 10.34 -1.63 15.84
C GLU A 209 9.81 -1.87 14.42
N ILE A 210 10.62 -1.58 13.40
CA ILE A 210 10.33 -1.99 12.02
C ILE A 210 10.92 -3.38 11.81
N VAL A 211 10.04 -4.34 11.58
CA VAL A 211 10.43 -5.72 11.25
C VAL A 211 10.58 -5.87 9.75
N ARG A 212 11.66 -6.51 9.32
CA ARG A 212 11.94 -6.85 7.92
C ARG A 212 12.03 -8.34 7.73
N LEU A 213 11.20 -8.91 6.87
CA LEU A 213 11.10 -10.35 6.64
C LEU A 213 11.40 -10.71 5.19
N ALA A 214 12.35 -11.60 4.98
CA ALA A 214 12.53 -12.23 3.69
C ALA A 214 11.33 -13.14 3.38
N TYR A 215 10.79 -13.04 2.18
CA TYR A 215 9.71 -13.89 1.67
C TYR A 215 10.09 -14.49 0.33
N ASP A 216 9.31 -15.41 -0.21
CA ASP A 216 9.55 -15.98 -1.55
C ASP A 216 9.21 -14.94 -2.65
N LEU A 217 10.16 -14.02 -2.90
CA LEU A 217 10.06 -13.03 -3.98
C LEU A 217 9.89 -13.72 -5.35
N SER A 218 10.51 -14.89 -5.53
CA SER A 218 10.37 -15.64 -6.77
C SER A 218 8.95 -16.14 -6.98
N ALA A 219 8.23 -16.55 -5.93
CA ALA A 219 6.82 -16.90 -6.02
C ALA A 219 5.96 -15.69 -6.40
N ALA A 220 6.22 -14.50 -5.81
CA ALA A 220 5.51 -13.28 -6.16
C ALA A 220 5.73 -12.88 -7.65
N LEU A 221 6.96 -12.97 -8.13
CA LEU A 221 7.29 -12.71 -9.54
C LEU A 221 6.65 -13.75 -10.47
N ARG A 222 6.68 -15.04 -10.12
CA ARG A 222 5.96 -16.07 -10.89
C ARG A 222 4.46 -15.81 -10.95
N ALA A 223 3.84 -15.43 -9.83
CA ALA A 223 2.42 -15.08 -9.81
C ALA A 223 2.11 -13.90 -10.75
N PHE A 224 2.98 -12.88 -10.76
CA PHE A 224 2.88 -11.76 -11.69
C PHE A 224 2.91 -12.22 -13.16
N ASP A 225 3.81 -13.15 -13.49
CA ASP A 225 4.03 -13.63 -14.85
C ASP A 225 2.94 -14.62 -15.32
N THR A 226 2.23 -15.32 -14.40
CA THR A 226 1.39 -16.47 -14.77
C THR A 226 -0.11 -16.30 -14.56
N ASN A 227 -0.56 -15.27 -13.82
CA ASN A 227 -2.00 -15.09 -13.55
C ASN A 227 -2.71 -14.12 -14.51
N GLY A 228 -2.06 -13.75 -15.61
CA GLY A 228 -2.60 -12.84 -16.62
C GLY A 228 -2.43 -11.35 -16.30
N MET A 229 -1.69 -11.00 -15.24
CA MET A 229 -1.45 -9.60 -14.92
C MET A 229 -0.61 -8.91 -16.00
N ALA A 230 0.43 -9.57 -16.47
CA ALA A 230 1.34 -8.99 -17.46
C ALA A 230 0.61 -8.52 -18.72
N GLU A 231 -0.32 -9.33 -19.23
CA GLU A 231 -1.17 -8.99 -20.39
C GLU A 231 -2.27 -7.97 -19.99
N GLY A 232 -2.84 -8.15 -18.82
CA GLY A 232 -3.96 -7.33 -18.34
C GLY A 232 -3.62 -5.87 -18.11
N VAL A 233 -2.45 -5.58 -17.54
CA VAL A 233 -1.98 -4.20 -17.32
C VAL A 233 -1.31 -3.58 -18.55
N GLY A 234 -0.96 -4.41 -19.56
CA GLY A 234 -0.40 -3.96 -20.83
C GLY A 234 1.04 -3.48 -20.72
N ASP A 235 1.38 -2.47 -21.52
CA ASP A 235 2.75 -2.03 -21.75
C ASP A 235 3.54 -1.61 -20.50
N ILE A 236 2.86 -1.20 -19.41
CA ILE A 236 3.51 -0.84 -18.14
C ILE A 236 3.99 -2.06 -17.32
N SER A 237 3.63 -3.27 -17.74
CA SER A 237 3.97 -4.52 -17.05
C SER A 237 5.46 -4.66 -16.69
N PRO A 238 6.42 -4.41 -17.59
CA PRO A 238 7.86 -4.50 -17.26
C PRO A 238 8.29 -3.57 -16.13
N ILE A 239 7.73 -2.36 -16.07
CA ILE A 239 8.02 -1.37 -15.02
C ILE A 239 7.52 -1.89 -13.66
N MET A 240 6.26 -2.32 -13.60
CA MET A 240 5.66 -2.86 -12.37
C MET A 240 6.41 -4.09 -11.86
N ARG A 241 6.77 -5.01 -12.77
CA ARG A 241 7.52 -6.20 -12.43
C ARG A 241 8.92 -5.88 -11.88
N ARG A 242 9.62 -4.92 -12.49
CA ARG A 242 10.94 -4.49 -12.03
C ARG A 242 10.86 -3.79 -10.68
N GLU A 243 9.84 -2.99 -10.45
CA GLU A 243 9.57 -2.34 -9.16
C GLU A 243 9.47 -3.38 -8.04
N LEU A 244 8.64 -4.43 -8.24
CA LEU A 244 8.53 -5.56 -7.33
C LEU A 244 9.87 -6.29 -7.13
N ALA A 245 10.62 -6.52 -8.21
CA ALA A 245 11.88 -7.28 -8.18
C ALA A 245 13.02 -6.54 -7.48
N THR A 246 12.99 -5.20 -7.45
CA THR A 246 14.11 -4.38 -6.97
C THR A 246 13.82 -3.57 -5.71
N GLY A 247 12.55 -3.44 -5.33
CA GLY A 247 12.14 -2.62 -4.18
C GLY A 247 12.38 -1.11 -4.39
N ASN A 248 12.37 -0.64 -5.64
CA ASN A 248 12.58 0.78 -5.97
C ASN A 248 11.33 1.38 -6.60
N SER A 249 11.05 2.65 -6.32
CA SER A 249 9.87 3.39 -6.83
C SER A 249 10.04 3.79 -8.32
N ILE A 250 10.02 2.81 -9.20
CA ILE A 250 10.30 3.01 -10.65
C ILE A 250 9.10 3.62 -11.37
N MET A 251 7.88 3.22 -10.96
CA MET A 251 6.65 3.75 -11.55
C MET A 251 6.47 5.25 -11.31
N PHE A 252 6.90 5.74 -10.14
CA PHE A 252 6.86 7.16 -9.82
C PHE A 252 7.72 7.99 -10.78
N ASP A 253 8.93 7.52 -11.06
CA ASP A 253 9.83 8.18 -12.02
C ASP A 253 9.25 8.15 -13.43
N PHE A 254 8.71 7.01 -13.86
CA PHE A 254 8.04 6.88 -15.15
C PHE A 254 6.84 7.84 -15.28
N VAL A 255 5.98 7.89 -14.28
CA VAL A 255 4.79 8.78 -14.29
C VAL A 255 5.22 10.24 -14.31
N ASN A 256 6.20 10.65 -13.51
CA ASN A 256 6.67 12.03 -13.47
C ASN A 256 7.21 12.49 -14.84
N GLU A 257 7.88 11.62 -15.59
CA GLU A 257 8.47 11.96 -16.88
C GLU A 257 7.45 11.88 -18.05
N PHE A 258 6.59 10.84 -18.05
CA PHE A 258 5.83 10.50 -19.26
C PHE A 258 4.31 10.73 -19.14
N HIS A 259 3.76 11.04 -17.96
CA HIS A 259 2.33 11.21 -17.78
C HIS A 259 1.72 12.26 -18.71
N THR A 260 2.31 13.45 -18.78
CA THR A 260 1.79 14.54 -19.63
C THR A 260 1.88 14.20 -21.11
N PRO A 261 3.02 13.76 -21.67
CA PRO A 261 3.12 13.34 -23.07
C PRO A 261 2.16 12.21 -23.45
N ILE A 262 1.92 11.27 -22.54
CA ILE A 262 0.96 10.17 -22.78
C ILE A 262 -0.46 10.70 -22.83
N LEU A 263 -0.89 11.50 -21.86
CA LEU A 263 -2.26 12.00 -21.81
C LEU A 263 -2.60 12.99 -22.93
N SER A 264 -1.62 13.75 -23.41
CA SER A 264 -1.79 14.63 -24.58
C SER A 264 -1.85 13.87 -25.92
N GLY A 265 -1.48 12.57 -25.92
CA GLY A 265 -1.38 11.77 -27.13
C GLY A 265 -0.10 12.03 -27.96
N GLU A 266 0.83 12.82 -27.43
CA GLU A 266 2.12 13.08 -28.07
C GLU A 266 2.98 11.81 -28.11
N LEU A 267 2.87 10.97 -27.09
CA LEU A 267 3.60 9.71 -26.99
C LEU A 267 2.65 8.57 -26.60
N SER A 268 2.76 7.42 -27.27
CA SER A 268 2.04 6.22 -26.83
C SER A 268 2.70 5.65 -25.55
N ILE A 269 1.92 4.95 -24.73
CA ILE A 269 2.44 4.32 -23.52
C ILE A 269 3.53 3.29 -23.86
N ALA A 270 3.37 2.53 -24.94
CA ALA A 270 4.36 1.57 -25.44
C ALA A 270 5.71 2.26 -25.80
N ALA A 271 5.65 3.41 -26.46
CA ALA A 271 6.86 4.18 -26.82
C ALA A 271 7.51 4.76 -25.56
N ALA A 272 6.74 5.30 -24.62
CA ALA A 272 7.24 5.83 -23.36
C ALA A 272 7.95 4.73 -22.53
N VAL A 273 7.32 3.56 -22.39
CA VAL A 273 7.91 2.42 -21.68
C VAL A 273 9.23 1.98 -22.35
N ARG A 274 9.25 1.86 -23.66
CA ARG A 274 10.49 1.51 -24.38
C ARG A 274 11.61 2.50 -24.09
N ILE A 275 11.37 3.82 -24.25
CA ILE A 275 12.35 4.87 -23.96
C ILE A 275 12.86 4.78 -22.54
N PHE A 276 11.95 4.56 -21.59
CA PHE A 276 12.29 4.49 -20.17
C PHE A 276 13.12 3.24 -19.85
N THR A 277 12.75 2.09 -20.41
CA THR A 277 13.40 0.80 -20.11
C THR A 277 14.74 0.62 -20.83
N GLU A 278 15.01 1.35 -21.93
CA GLU A 278 16.32 1.38 -22.57
C GLU A 278 17.45 1.94 -21.68
N ARG A 279 17.09 2.54 -20.55
CA ARG A 279 18.04 3.11 -19.56
C ARG A 279 18.43 2.11 -18.45
N TRP A 280 17.89 0.89 -18.48
CA TRP A 280 18.10 -0.09 -17.41
C TRP A 280 19.42 -0.89 -17.51
#